data_e48e6ad3b95b84648f92a3902fbde882
#
_entry.id   e48e6ad3b95b84648f92a3902fbde882
#
_cell.length_a   1.000
_cell.length_b   1.000
_cell.length_c   1.000
_cell.angle_alpha   90.00
_cell.angle_beta   90.00
_cell.angle_gamma   90.00
#
_symmetry.space_group_name_H-M   'P 1'
#
loop_
_entity.id
_entity.type
_entity.pdbx_description
1 polymer ?
#
loop_
_entity_poly.entity_id
_entity_poly.type
_entity_poly.pdbx_seq_one_letter_code
_entity_poly.pdbx_strand_id
1 'polypeptide(L)'
;TPAILLADEIIAHMREKIVLPPSDKVQIIDRKKPKSGEKTFFGLENVPPMPSFGEGFNITVTGSTHDEYGIRATADPLIHRKLVERLVNKILKNADNIIDYESHNIGGCKVGIVSYGCTSRTVYETAELGKEEGIDIGFIRLKTIWPFPEKIVKKMAENAEFIFVPEMN
;
A
#
# COMPACT_ATOMS: atom_id res chain seq x y z
N THR A 1 -4.52 10.25 2.34
CA THR A 1 -3.43 9.37 2.82
C THR A 1 -2.28 9.50 1.84
N PRO A 2 -1.04 9.71 2.29
CA PRO A 2 0.11 9.71 1.41
C PRO A 2 0.31 8.32 0.80
N ALA A 3 0.71 8.27 -0.46
CA ALA A 3 1.16 7.07 -1.14
C ALA A 3 2.67 7.17 -1.38
N ILE A 4 3.39 6.07 -1.18
CA ILE A 4 4.82 5.98 -1.43
C ILE A 4 5.02 5.01 -2.58
N LEU A 5 5.59 5.50 -3.67
CA LEU A 5 5.99 4.68 -4.80
C LEU A 5 7.40 4.15 -4.54
N LEU A 6 7.55 2.83 -4.53
CA LEU A 6 8.85 2.18 -4.51
C LEU A 6 9.18 1.73 -5.94
N ALA A 7 10.39 2.06 -6.40
CA ALA A 7 10.85 1.67 -7.72
C ALA A 7 12.31 1.21 -7.64
N ASP A 8 12.62 0.14 -8.38
CA ASP A 8 14.01 -0.29 -8.55
C ASP A 8 14.77 0.72 -9.42
N GLU A 9 16.08 0.79 -9.24
CA GLU A 9 16.95 1.65 -10.03
C GLU A 9 16.80 1.37 -11.54
N ILE A 10 16.73 0.12 -11.93
CA ILE A 10 16.50 -0.29 -13.32
C ILE A 10 15.23 0.34 -13.88
N ILE A 11 14.12 0.25 -13.14
CA ILE A 11 12.83 0.84 -13.56
C ILE A 11 12.93 2.36 -13.66
N ALA A 12 13.66 3.01 -12.74
CA ALA A 12 13.85 4.46 -12.74
C ALA A 12 14.67 4.96 -13.94
N HIS A 13 15.57 4.13 -14.49
CA HIS A 13 16.39 4.46 -15.65
C HIS A 13 15.85 3.96 -16.98
N MET A 14 14.89 3.05 -16.99
CA MET A 14 14.27 2.53 -18.21
C MET A 14 13.53 3.61 -19.00
N ARG A 15 13.61 3.49 -20.31
CA ARG A 15 12.77 4.26 -21.25
C ARG A 15 11.70 3.33 -21.81
N GLU A 16 10.46 3.65 -21.51
CA GLU A 16 9.32 2.86 -21.97
C GLU A 16 8.21 3.78 -22.50
N LYS A 17 7.52 3.32 -23.53
CA LYS A 17 6.35 4.05 -24.03
C LYS A 17 5.21 3.87 -23.05
N ILE A 18 4.75 4.96 -22.45
CA ILE A 18 3.59 5.00 -21.59
C ILE A 18 2.44 5.75 -22.26
N VAL A 19 1.22 5.33 -21.97
CA VAL A 19 0.01 6.04 -22.38
C VAL A 19 -0.52 6.77 -21.16
N LEU A 20 -0.46 8.10 -21.20
CA LEU A 20 -1.04 8.92 -20.14
C LEU A 20 -2.57 8.88 -20.23
N PRO A 21 -3.28 8.71 -19.13
CA PRO A 21 -4.74 8.81 -19.14
C PRO A 21 -5.14 10.24 -19.53
N PRO A 22 -6.23 10.43 -20.30
CA PRO A 22 -6.79 11.74 -20.54
C PRO A 22 -7.12 12.44 -19.22
N SER A 23 -6.92 13.76 -19.16
CA SER A 23 -7.11 14.55 -17.93
C SER A 23 -8.54 14.49 -17.37
N ASP A 24 -9.53 14.31 -18.22
CA ASP A 24 -10.93 14.13 -17.86
C ASP A 24 -11.23 12.79 -17.19
N LYS A 25 -10.33 11.81 -17.34
CA LYS A 25 -10.42 10.50 -16.64
C LYS A 25 -9.68 10.47 -15.30
N VAL A 26 -8.93 11.53 -14.98
CA VAL A 26 -8.23 11.63 -13.69
C VAL A 26 -9.17 12.20 -12.65
N GLN A 27 -9.65 11.35 -11.74
CA GLN A 27 -10.50 11.80 -10.64
C GLN A 27 -9.66 12.35 -9.50
N ILE A 28 -9.80 13.65 -9.23
CA ILE A 28 -9.20 14.30 -8.06
C ILE A 28 -10.24 14.28 -6.94
N ILE A 29 -9.87 13.67 -5.81
CA ILE A 29 -10.72 13.62 -4.62
C ILE A 29 -10.15 14.54 -3.56
N ASP A 30 -10.84 15.66 -3.33
CA ASP A 30 -10.47 16.59 -2.27
C ASP A 30 -10.81 16.06 -0.89
N ARG A 31 -10.01 16.45 0.08
CA ARG A 31 -10.27 16.14 1.47
C ARG A 31 -11.46 16.94 1.96
N LYS A 32 -12.32 16.30 2.76
CA LYS A 32 -13.47 16.94 3.40
C LYS A 32 -13.03 18.17 4.18
N LYS A 33 -13.70 19.28 4.00
CA LYS A 33 -13.46 20.51 4.74
C LYS A 33 -14.14 20.48 6.11
N PRO A 34 -13.52 21.08 7.14
CA PRO A 34 -14.11 21.15 8.47
C PRO A 34 -15.29 22.12 8.51
N LYS A 35 -16.19 21.88 9.43
CA LYS A 35 -17.26 22.82 9.77
C LYS A 35 -16.72 23.92 10.70
N SER A 36 -17.44 25.05 10.77
CA SER A 36 -17.10 26.12 11.72
C SER A 36 -17.04 25.58 13.16
N GLY A 37 -16.00 25.92 13.88
CA GLY A 37 -15.78 25.48 15.26
C GLY A 37 -15.17 24.07 15.43
N GLU A 38 -14.97 23.32 14.34
CA GLU A 38 -14.30 22.02 14.40
C GLU A 38 -12.81 22.16 14.68
N LYS A 39 -12.25 21.33 15.60
CA LYS A 39 -10.88 21.45 16.10
C LYS A 39 -10.07 20.14 15.99
N THR A 40 -10.73 19.00 15.78
CA THR A 40 -10.10 17.68 15.85
C THR A 40 -9.63 17.19 14.47
N PHE A 41 -8.63 17.86 13.91
CA PHE A 41 -8.14 17.55 12.54
C PHE A 41 -7.25 16.31 12.46
N PHE A 42 -6.75 15.81 13.58
CA PHE A 42 -5.86 14.66 13.69
C PHE A 42 -6.48 13.50 14.51
N GLY A 43 -7.77 13.62 14.83
CA GLY A 43 -8.42 12.78 15.82
C GLY A 43 -9.21 11.61 15.27
N LEU A 44 -10.33 11.38 15.90
CA LEU A 44 -11.15 10.19 16.02
C LEU A 44 -11.55 9.49 14.71
N GLU A 45 -11.69 10.20 13.59
CA GLU A 45 -12.05 9.61 12.30
C GLU A 45 -10.83 9.07 11.55
N ASN A 46 -11.03 8.04 10.72
CA ASN A 46 -9.99 7.50 9.86
C ASN A 46 -9.41 8.56 8.91
N VAL A 47 -10.29 9.39 8.34
CA VAL A 47 -9.92 10.53 7.49
C VAL A 47 -10.66 11.75 8.01
N PRO A 48 -10.17 12.43 9.05
CA PRO A 48 -10.81 13.62 9.58
C PRO A 48 -10.78 14.76 8.56
N PRO A 49 -11.74 15.69 8.62
CA PRO A 49 -11.70 16.88 7.81
C PRO A 49 -10.40 17.68 8.07
N MET A 50 -9.90 18.37 7.07
CA MET A 50 -8.68 19.19 7.18
C MET A 50 -8.88 20.52 6.49
N PRO A 51 -8.62 21.64 7.17
CA PRO A 51 -8.63 22.95 6.52
C PRO A 51 -7.37 23.15 5.66
N SER A 52 -7.45 24.03 4.70
CA SER A 52 -6.26 24.59 4.06
C SER A 52 -5.69 25.73 4.90
N PHE A 53 -4.40 26.00 4.75
CA PHE A 53 -3.80 27.17 5.37
C PHE A 53 -4.49 28.44 4.85
N GLY A 54 -4.79 29.40 5.75
CA GLY A 54 -5.48 30.63 5.40
C GLY A 54 -7.02 30.58 5.46
N GLU A 55 -7.63 29.43 5.72
CA GLU A 55 -9.11 29.29 5.84
C GLU A 55 -9.66 29.69 7.24
N GLY A 56 -8.87 30.38 8.07
CA GLY A 56 -9.32 30.88 9.37
C GLY A 56 -9.36 29.84 10.51
N PHE A 57 -8.82 28.65 10.29
CA PHE A 57 -8.69 27.63 11.33
C PHE A 57 -7.32 27.69 11.98
N ASN A 58 -7.30 27.58 13.32
CA ASN A 58 -6.06 27.42 14.05
C ASN A 58 -5.68 25.95 14.10
N ILE A 59 -4.66 25.58 13.29
CA ILE A 59 -4.16 24.19 13.23
C ILE A 59 -2.67 24.16 13.58
N THR A 60 -2.29 23.14 14.31
CA THR A 60 -0.87 22.84 14.57
C THR A 60 -0.47 21.64 13.73
N VAL A 61 0.62 21.77 12.97
CA VAL A 61 1.19 20.68 12.16
C VAL A 61 2.56 20.34 12.73
N THR A 62 2.75 19.09 13.11
CA THR A 62 4.01 18.59 13.65
C THR A 62 4.28 17.15 13.20
N GLY A 63 5.56 16.81 13.02
CA GLY A 63 6.01 15.43 12.82
C GLY A 63 6.22 14.66 14.12
N SER A 64 6.11 15.33 15.28
CA SER A 64 6.24 14.72 16.61
C SER A 64 4.94 14.03 17.03
N THR A 65 5.02 13.19 18.09
CA THR A 65 3.82 12.66 18.75
C THR A 65 2.90 13.79 19.18
N HIS A 66 1.62 13.70 18.83
CA HIS A 66 0.61 14.71 19.07
C HIS A 66 -0.76 14.05 19.35
N ASP A 67 -1.63 14.80 19.99
CA ASP A 67 -3.01 14.43 20.25
C ASP A 67 -3.94 14.66 19.04
N GLU A 68 -5.24 14.48 19.23
CA GLU A 68 -6.26 14.69 18.20
C GLU A 68 -6.42 16.16 17.76
N TYR A 69 -5.91 17.09 18.52
CA TYR A 69 -5.88 18.52 18.22
C TYR A 69 -4.61 18.95 17.50
N GLY A 70 -3.63 18.04 17.35
CA GLY A 70 -2.31 18.32 16.80
C GLY A 70 -1.34 18.91 17.84
N ILE A 71 -1.71 18.95 19.10
CA ILE A 71 -0.84 19.46 20.18
C ILE A 71 0.24 18.43 20.50
N ARG A 72 1.48 18.89 20.49
CA ARG A 72 2.65 18.05 20.75
C ARG A 72 2.61 17.46 22.18
N ALA A 73 2.78 16.14 22.26
CA ALA A 73 2.72 15.38 23.53
C ALA A 73 3.75 14.22 23.51
N THR A 74 5.02 14.54 23.31
CA THR A 74 6.10 13.56 23.10
C THR A 74 6.45 12.74 24.35
N ALA A 75 6.11 13.23 25.55
CA ALA A 75 6.39 12.55 26.81
C ALA A 75 5.24 11.65 27.27
N ASP A 76 4.10 11.63 26.58
CA ASP A 76 2.93 10.84 26.97
C ASP A 76 2.86 9.54 26.15
N PRO A 77 3.13 8.36 26.76
CA PRO A 77 3.11 7.08 26.05
C PRO A 77 1.70 6.65 25.63
N LEU A 78 0.65 7.11 26.32
CA LEU A 78 -0.73 6.78 25.96
C LEU A 78 -1.16 7.53 24.69
N ILE A 79 -0.79 8.81 24.58
CA ILE A 79 -1.03 9.60 23.36
C ILE A 79 -0.23 9.01 22.19
N HIS A 80 1.03 8.64 22.42
CA HIS A 80 1.84 7.99 21.40
C HIS A 80 1.19 6.70 20.90
N ARG A 81 0.79 5.83 21.82
CA ARG A 81 0.12 4.57 21.48
C ARG A 81 -1.16 4.80 20.66
N LYS A 82 -2.04 5.70 21.10
CA LYS A 82 -3.27 6.04 20.37
C LYS A 82 -2.99 6.56 18.96
N LEU A 83 -1.97 7.41 18.81
CA LEU A 83 -1.57 7.94 17.52
C LEU A 83 -1.11 6.83 16.58
N VAL A 84 -0.20 5.97 17.02
CA VAL A 84 0.35 4.85 16.20
C VAL A 84 -0.76 3.86 15.85
N GLU A 85 -1.56 3.42 16.82
CA GLU A 85 -2.68 2.50 16.58
C GLU A 85 -3.67 3.09 15.56
N ARG A 86 -3.98 4.38 15.66
CA ARG A 86 -4.87 5.05 14.69
C ARG A 86 -4.28 5.07 13.29
N LEU A 87 -2.99 5.41 13.14
CA LEU A 87 -2.33 5.47 11.84
C LEU A 87 -2.25 4.10 11.17
N VAL A 88 -1.89 3.07 11.91
CA VAL A 88 -1.81 1.69 11.41
C VAL A 88 -3.20 1.16 11.07
N ASN A 89 -4.15 1.26 11.99
CA ASN A 89 -5.51 0.77 11.81
C ASN A 89 -6.26 1.47 10.68
N LYS A 90 -5.97 2.73 10.41
CA LYS A 90 -6.50 3.47 9.26
C LYS A 90 -6.21 2.75 7.94
N ILE A 91 -5.03 2.18 7.80
CA ILE A 91 -4.64 1.43 6.60
C ILE A 91 -5.17 0.00 6.65
N LEU A 92 -4.93 -0.72 7.75
CA LEU A 92 -5.32 -2.13 7.86
C LEU A 92 -6.83 -2.36 7.74
N LYS A 93 -7.65 -1.48 8.31
CA LYS A 93 -9.12 -1.56 8.18
C LYS A 93 -9.64 -1.31 6.77
N ASN A 94 -8.82 -0.71 5.92
CA ASN A 94 -9.15 -0.45 4.52
C ASN A 94 -8.31 -1.30 3.55
N ALA A 95 -7.65 -2.35 4.05
CA ALA A 95 -6.73 -3.18 3.29
C ALA A 95 -7.38 -3.74 2.02
N ASP A 96 -8.60 -4.24 2.09
CA ASP A 96 -9.31 -4.81 0.93
C ASP A 96 -9.56 -3.78 -0.21
N ASN A 97 -9.53 -2.47 0.09
CA ASN A 97 -9.64 -1.39 -0.89
C ASN A 97 -8.29 -0.85 -1.38
N ILE A 98 -7.20 -1.22 -0.71
CA ILE A 98 -5.85 -0.70 -0.99
C ILE A 98 -4.98 -1.75 -1.67
N ILE A 99 -5.13 -3.02 -1.27
CA ILE A 99 -4.35 -4.12 -1.79
C ILE A 99 -4.64 -4.32 -3.28
N ASP A 100 -3.57 -4.27 -4.09
CA ASP A 100 -3.60 -4.61 -5.50
C ASP A 100 -2.47 -5.60 -5.81
N TYR A 101 -2.79 -6.64 -6.56
CA TYR A 101 -1.86 -7.68 -7.00
C TYR A 101 -2.37 -8.35 -8.28
N GLU A 102 -1.47 -9.01 -8.96
CA GLU A 102 -1.80 -9.96 -10.03
C GLU A 102 -1.44 -11.37 -9.56
N SER A 103 -2.23 -12.36 -9.92
CA SER A 103 -1.95 -13.74 -9.55
C SER A 103 -2.29 -14.71 -10.70
N HIS A 104 -1.53 -15.80 -10.75
CA HIS A 104 -1.72 -16.87 -11.71
C HIS A 104 -1.51 -18.22 -11.03
N ASN A 105 -2.37 -19.20 -11.34
CA ASN A 105 -2.29 -20.61 -10.92
C ASN A 105 -2.01 -20.85 -9.42
N ILE A 106 -2.52 -19.98 -8.53
CA ILE A 106 -2.24 -20.06 -7.08
C ILE A 106 -2.93 -21.24 -6.38
N GLY A 107 -3.93 -21.85 -7.01
CA GLY A 107 -4.70 -22.98 -6.44
C GLY A 107 -4.27 -24.36 -6.95
N GLY A 108 -3.33 -24.41 -7.91
CA GLY A 108 -2.87 -25.66 -8.52
C GLY A 108 -1.36 -25.79 -8.61
N CYS A 109 -0.61 -24.80 -8.13
CA CYS A 109 0.84 -24.78 -8.25
C CYS A 109 1.52 -25.67 -7.20
N LYS A 110 2.58 -26.38 -7.62
CA LYS A 110 3.55 -26.99 -6.71
C LYS A 110 4.63 -26.03 -6.26
N VAL A 111 4.99 -25.10 -7.13
CA VAL A 111 5.98 -24.05 -6.87
C VAL A 111 5.27 -22.69 -6.93
N GLY A 112 5.31 -21.96 -5.84
CA GLY A 112 4.77 -20.60 -5.75
C GLY A 112 5.90 -19.57 -5.87
N ILE A 113 5.63 -18.44 -6.53
CA ILE A 113 6.54 -17.29 -6.56
C ILE A 113 5.80 -16.06 -6.11
N VAL A 114 6.34 -15.34 -5.12
CA VAL A 114 5.84 -14.03 -4.69
C VAL A 114 6.90 -12.99 -5.03
N SER A 115 6.53 -11.99 -5.83
CA SER A 115 7.49 -10.99 -6.32
C SER A 115 6.89 -9.61 -6.44
N TYR A 116 7.73 -8.60 -6.49
CA TYR A 116 7.37 -7.20 -6.77
C TYR A 116 8.46 -6.53 -7.61
N GLY A 117 8.21 -5.30 -8.06
CA GLY A 117 9.18 -4.51 -8.81
C GLY A 117 9.62 -5.16 -10.13
N CYS A 118 10.89 -4.97 -10.50
CA CYS A 118 11.43 -5.47 -11.76
C CYS A 118 11.52 -7.00 -11.81
N THR A 119 11.78 -7.67 -10.68
CA THR A 119 11.83 -9.14 -10.62
C THR A 119 10.51 -9.78 -11.03
N SER A 120 9.39 -9.13 -10.81
CA SER A 120 8.08 -9.65 -11.23
C SER A 120 7.90 -9.74 -12.75
N ARG A 121 8.71 -9.05 -13.54
CA ARG A 121 8.66 -9.14 -15.01
C ARG A 121 9.14 -10.49 -15.51
N THR A 122 10.16 -11.06 -14.86
CA THR A 122 10.71 -12.38 -15.23
C THR A 122 9.84 -13.54 -14.78
N VAL A 123 8.99 -13.34 -13.78
CA VAL A 123 8.14 -14.39 -13.23
C VAL A 123 7.13 -14.94 -14.25
N TYR A 124 6.63 -14.11 -15.15
CA TYR A 124 5.72 -14.55 -16.22
C TYR A 124 6.41 -15.57 -17.14
N GLU A 125 7.61 -15.23 -17.60
CA GLU A 125 8.40 -16.13 -18.45
C GLU A 125 8.82 -17.39 -17.69
N THR A 126 9.17 -17.26 -16.42
CA THR A 126 9.49 -18.41 -15.56
C THR A 126 8.31 -19.38 -15.45
N ALA A 127 7.08 -18.87 -15.35
CA ALA A 127 5.89 -19.72 -15.29
C ALA A 127 5.64 -20.46 -16.62
N GLU A 128 5.84 -19.81 -17.76
CA GLU A 128 5.72 -20.45 -19.07
C GLU A 128 6.79 -21.51 -19.30
N LEU A 129 8.06 -21.21 -18.99
CA LEU A 129 9.16 -22.18 -19.05
C LEU A 129 8.92 -23.38 -18.11
N GLY A 130 8.46 -23.14 -16.88
CA GLY A 130 8.09 -24.21 -15.96
C GLY A 130 7.03 -25.14 -16.55
N LYS A 131 6.04 -24.60 -17.22
CA LYS A 131 4.99 -25.38 -17.87
C LYS A 131 5.53 -26.27 -19.00
N GLU A 132 6.50 -25.78 -19.78
CA GLU A 132 7.20 -26.57 -20.81
C GLU A 132 7.97 -27.75 -20.21
N GLU A 133 8.52 -27.56 -19.01
CA GLU A 133 9.25 -28.58 -18.25
C GLU A 133 8.33 -29.47 -17.36
N GLY A 134 7.02 -29.27 -17.42
CA GLY A 134 6.05 -30.05 -16.62
C GLY A 134 6.00 -29.64 -15.14
N ILE A 135 6.44 -28.45 -14.79
CA ILE A 135 6.42 -27.90 -13.44
C ILE A 135 5.27 -26.92 -13.30
N ASP A 136 4.32 -27.19 -12.42
CA ASP A 136 3.20 -26.29 -12.13
C ASP A 136 3.64 -25.12 -11.27
N ILE A 137 3.96 -24.00 -11.91
CA ILE A 137 4.34 -22.76 -11.25
C ILE A 137 3.13 -21.83 -11.13
N GLY A 138 2.91 -21.32 -9.92
CA GLY A 138 1.98 -20.23 -9.66
C GLY A 138 2.73 -18.99 -9.19
N PHE A 139 2.16 -17.81 -9.42
CA PHE A 139 2.80 -16.60 -8.93
C PHE A 139 1.81 -15.55 -8.43
N ILE A 140 2.32 -14.70 -7.54
CA ILE A 140 1.68 -13.46 -7.08
C ILE A 140 2.65 -12.32 -7.33
N ARG A 141 2.23 -11.37 -8.17
CA ARG A 141 2.91 -10.09 -8.36
C ARG A 141 2.28 -9.05 -7.45
N LEU A 142 3.01 -8.59 -6.46
CA LEU A 142 2.55 -7.53 -5.56
C LEU A 142 2.67 -6.17 -6.26
N LYS A 143 1.57 -5.43 -6.36
CA LYS A 143 1.54 -4.01 -6.73
C LYS A 143 1.49 -3.15 -5.47
N THR A 144 0.79 -3.62 -4.44
CA THR A 144 0.80 -3.05 -3.09
C THR A 144 1.61 -3.94 -2.18
N ILE A 145 2.70 -3.40 -1.60
CA ILE A 145 3.55 -4.14 -0.66
C ILE A 145 2.98 -4.05 0.77
N TRP A 146 2.44 -2.91 1.12
CA TRP A 146 1.78 -2.70 2.41
C TRP A 146 0.49 -1.89 2.26
N PRO A 147 -0.63 -2.35 2.79
CA PRO A 147 -0.80 -3.58 3.59
C PRO A 147 -0.56 -4.85 2.77
N PHE A 148 0.02 -5.86 3.43
CA PHE A 148 0.40 -7.11 2.78
C PHE A 148 -0.84 -7.97 2.47
N PRO A 149 -0.95 -8.62 1.31
CA PRO A 149 -2.10 -9.43 0.90
C PRO A 149 -2.04 -10.85 1.47
N GLU A 150 -2.10 -10.99 2.80
CA GLU A 150 -1.96 -12.28 3.49
C GLU A 150 -2.90 -13.37 2.97
N LYS A 151 -4.15 -13.03 2.64
CA LYS A 151 -5.17 -13.98 2.22
C LYS A 151 -4.75 -14.75 0.96
N ILE A 152 -4.23 -14.03 -0.03
CA ILE A 152 -3.85 -14.63 -1.32
C ILE A 152 -2.57 -15.45 -1.20
N VAL A 153 -1.62 -14.98 -0.39
CA VAL A 153 -0.37 -15.70 -0.14
C VAL A 153 -0.63 -16.99 0.66
N LYS A 154 -1.50 -16.95 1.68
CA LYS A 154 -1.93 -18.14 2.41
C LYS A 154 -2.61 -19.16 1.49
N LYS A 155 -3.49 -18.71 0.59
CA LYS A 155 -4.13 -19.58 -0.39
C LYS A 155 -3.12 -20.28 -1.31
N MET A 156 -2.06 -19.58 -1.75
CA MET A 156 -0.97 -20.21 -2.50
C MET A 156 -0.23 -21.25 -1.63
N ALA A 157 0.08 -20.90 -0.37
CA ALA A 157 0.82 -21.76 0.55
C ALA A 157 0.07 -23.07 0.93
N GLU A 158 -1.25 -23.10 0.81
CA GLU A 158 -2.06 -24.32 1.03
C GLU A 158 -1.82 -25.36 -0.06
N ASN A 159 -1.33 -24.98 -1.25
CA ASN A 159 -1.13 -25.86 -2.39
C ASN A 159 0.34 -26.04 -2.76
N ALA A 160 1.15 -25.01 -2.61
CA ALA A 160 2.54 -25.02 -3.01
C ALA A 160 3.43 -25.81 -2.02
N GLU A 161 4.29 -26.68 -2.55
CA GLU A 161 5.33 -27.36 -1.77
C GLU A 161 6.48 -26.41 -1.42
N PHE A 162 6.76 -25.44 -2.32
CA PHE A 162 7.80 -24.43 -2.17
C PHE A 162 7.28 -23.06 -2.55
N ILE A 163 7.72 -22.03 -1.82
CA ILE A 163 7.48 -20.63 -2.17
C ILE A 163 8.81 -19.91 -2.26
N PHE A 164 9.07 -19.30 -3.42
CA PHE A 164 10.23 -18.46 -3.67
C PHE A 164 9.83 -16.98 -3.62
N VAL A 165 10.68 -16.17 -3.03
CA VAL A 165 10.56 -14.71 -2.98
C VAL A 165 11.83 -14.10 -3.56
N PRO A 166 11.89 -13.94 -4.90
CA PRO A 166 13.07 -13.34 -5.53
C PRO A 166 13.12 -11.84 -5.29
N GLU A 167 14.26 -11.36 -4.84
CA GLU A 167 14.57 -9.95 -4.61
C GLU A 167 15.94 -9.59 -5.17
N MET A 168 16.17 -8.31 -5.47
CA MET A 168 17.42 -7.78 -6.02
C MET A 168 18.25 -7.00 -4.99
N ASN A 169 18.11 -7.27 -3.74
CA ASN A 169 18.86 -6.61 -2.64
C ASN A 169 20.03 -7.47 -2.13
#